data_08b846de5d516494b7e9e09e8d780fe8
#
_entry.id   08b846de5d516494b7e9e09e8d780fe8
#
_cell.length_a   1.000
_cell.length_b   1.000
_cell.length_c   1.000
_cell.angle_alpha   90.00
_cell.angle_beta   90.00
_cell.angle_gamma   90.00
#
_symmetry.space_group_name_H-M   'P 1'
#
loop_
_entity.id
_entity.type
_entity.pdbx_description
1 polymer ?
#
loop_
_entity_poly.entity_id
_entity_poly.type
_entity_poly.pdbx_seq_one_letter_code
_entity_poly.pdbx_strand_id
1 'polypeptide(L)'
;MKLITRNTDYAVRALCYITEQKQGVISADQLVKSLEIPRPFLRKILQSLNKEELLNSSKGKGGGFTLALPPEKISLVDVMEIFQGPTRLNECKFKKSDCPYISNCLLKKEIDEIEKEVMVKLKAISIASIIKKEVDVDD
;
A
#
# COMPACT_ATOMS: atom_id res chain seq x y z
N MET A 1 10.52 -11.58 -8.58
CA MET A 1 9.71 -10.36 -8.67
C MET A 1 8.69 -10.34 -7.54
N LYS A 2 8.68 -9.31 -6.74
CA LYS A 2 7.69 -9.13 -5.67
C LYS A 2 6.79 -7.97 -6.02
N LEU A 3 5.52 -8.22 -6.16
CA LEU A 3 4.54 -7.15 -6.40
C LEU A 3 4.28 -6.35 -5.12
N ILE A 4 4.23 -7.03 -3.97
CA ILE A 4 3.94 -6.42 -2.67
C ILE A 4 5.09 -6.74 -1.70
N THR A 5 5.70 -5.69 -1.14
CA THR A 5 6.71 -5.86 -0.10
C THR A 5 6.05 -6.09 1.26
N ARG A 6 6.84 -6.53 2.24
CA ARG A 6 6.37 -6.74 3.62
C ARG A 6 5.79 -5.45 4.21
N ASN A 7 6.46 -4.33 4.01
CA ASN A 7 5.99 -3.06 4.55
C ASN A 7 4.65 -2.63 3.96
N THR A 8 4.47 -2.83 2.65
CA THR A 8 3.20 -2.56 1.99
C THR A 8 2.09 -3.47 2.54
N ASP A 9 2.37 -4.76 2.69
CA ASP A 9 1.42 -5.72 3.27
C ASP A 9 0.99 -5.30 4.68
N TYR A 10 1.94 -4.96 5.53
CA TYR A 10 1.65 -4.51 6.89
C TYR A 10 0.83 -3.23 6.89
N ALA A 11 1.16 -2.29 6.00
CA ALA A 11 0.43 -1.03 5.87
C ALA A 11 -1.03 -1.26 5.45
N VAL A 12 -1.25 -2.13 4.47
CA VAL A 12 -2.60 -2.47 4.02
C VAL A 12 -3.40 -3.11 5.16
N ARG A 13 -2.80 -4.03 5.90
CA ARG A 13 -3.46 -4.69 7.04
C ARG A 13 -3.82 -3.68 8.13
N ALA A 14 -2.94 -2.74 8.42
CA ALA A 14 -3.21 -1.68 9.40
C ALA A 14 -4.36 -0.79 8.96
N LEU A 15 -4.36 -0.37 7.70
CA LEU A 15 -5.42 0.47 7.15
C LEU A 15 -6.77 -0.25 7.14
N CYS A 16 -6.78 -1.53 6.77
CA CYS A 16 -8.01 -2.34 6.81
C CYS A 16 -8.54 -2.47 8.23
N TYR A 17 -7.66 -2.77 9.19
CA TYR A 17 -8.06 -2.88 10.59
C TYR A 17 -8.68 -1.58 11.11
N ILE A 18 -8.01 -0.46 10.87
CA ILE A 18 -8.50 0.86 11.32
C ILE A 18 -9.88 1.15 10.70
N THR A 19 -10.04 0.83 9.42
CA THR A 19 -11.31 1.03 8.71
C THR A 19 -12.44 0.19 9.30
N GLU A 20 -12.16 -1.04 9.68
CA GLU A 20 -13.18 -1.96 10.23
C GLU A 20 -13.62 -1.57 11.64
N GLN A 21 -12.79 -0.82 12.37
CA GLN A 21 -13.15 -0.39 13.71
C GLN A 21 -14.11 0.80 13.64
N LYS A 22 -15.26 0.63 14.23
CA LYS A 22 -16.27 1.70 14.29
C LYS A 22 -15.98 2.73 15.37
N GLN A 23 -14.97 2.48 16.20
CA GLN A 23 -14.53 3.40 17.25
C GLN A 23 -13.47 4.34 16.68
N GLY A 24 -13.54 5.62 17.04
CA GLY A 24 -12.75 6.67 16.42
C GLY A 24 -11.24 6.42 16.34
N VAL A 25 -10.54 6.45 17.48
CA VAL A 25 -9.07 6.42 17.50
C VAL A 25 -8.55 5.04 17.87
N ILE A 26 -7.65 4.50 17.04
CA ILE A 26 -7.04 3.18 17.24
C ILE A 26 -5.59 3.36 17.67
N SER A 27 -5.24 2.83 18.85
CA SER A 27 -3.88 2.96 19.37
C SER A 27 -2.91 2.02 18.66
N ALA A 28 -1.61 2.38 18.69
CA ALA A 28 -0.56 1.51 18.19
C ALA A 28 -0.53 0.17 18.93
N ASP A 29 -0.77 0.17 20.24
CA ASP A 29 -0.83 -1.05 21.06
C ASP A 29 -1.92 -2.00 20.58
N GLN A 30 -3.09 -1.45 20.28
CA GLN A 30 -4.21 -2.24 19.75
C GLN A 30 -3.86 -2.89 18.40
N LEU A 31 -3.19 -2.15 17.54
CA LEU A 31 -2.73 -2.66 16.24
C LEU A 31 -1.68 -3.76 16.39
N VAL A 32 -0.71 -3.57 17.30
CA VAL A 32 0.32 -4.58 17.58
C VAL A 32 -0.32 -5.90 18.03
N LYS A 33 -1.27 -5.82 18.96
CA LYS A 33 -1.95 -7.01 19.49
C LYS A 33 -2.80 -7.69 18.45
N SER A 34 -3.56 -6.93 17.68
CA SER A 34 -4.53 -7.49 16.74
C SER A 34 -3.88 -8.04 15.47
N LEU A 35 -2.83 -7.38 14.99
CA LEU A 35 -2.18 -7.75 13.73
C LEU A 35 -0.95 -8.63 13.92
N GLU A 36 -0.47 -8.76 15.15
CA GLU A 36 0.74 -9.52 15.47
C GLU A 36 1.97 -9.06 14.66
N ILE A 37 2.03 -7.76 14.39
CA ILE A 37 3.17 -7.13 13.72
C ILE A 37 4.13 -6.61 14.79
N PRO A 38 5.45 -6.89 14.71
CA PRO A 38 6.39 -6.35 15.70
C PRO A 38 6.32 -4.83 15.78
N ARG A 39 6.29 -4.32 17.01
CA ARG A 39 6.11 -2.89 17.30
C ARG A 39 7.06 -1.97 16.53
N PRO A 40 8.39 -2.27 16.42
CA PRO A 40 9.27 -1.37 15.70
C PRO A 40 8.91 -1.20 14.22
N PHE A 41 8.48 -2.28 13.57
CA PHE A 41 8.06 -2.24 12.16
C PHE A 41 6.75 -1.48 12.01
N LEU A 42 5.76 -1.79 12.85
CA LEU A 42 4.46 -1.13 12.80
C LEU A 42 4.58 0.37 13.04
N ARG A 43 5.42 0.77 13.99
CA ARG A 43 5.64 2.18 14.31
C ARG A 43 6.12 2.96 13.10
N LYS A 44 7.11 2.42 12.38
CA LYS A 44 7.63 3.06 11.16
C LYS A 44 6.58 3.17 10.08
N ILE A 45 5.79 2.11 9.92
CA ILE A 45 4.71 2.08 8.93
C ILE A 45 3.66 3.15 9.24
N LEU A 46 3.22 3.22 10.48
CA LEU A 46 2.23 4.21 10.90
C LEU A 46 2.75 5.64 10.74
N GLN A 47 4.03 5.88 11.04
CA GLN A 47 4.66 7.17 10.85
C GLN A 47 4.68 7.57 9.37
N SER A 48 5.01 6.63 8.49
CA SER A 48 5.02 6.88 7.05
C SER A 48 3.63 7.19 6.52
N LEU A 49 2.62 6.44 6.96
CA LEU A 49 1.23 6.67 6.55
C LEU A 49 0.72 8.02 7.06
N ASN A 50 1.12 8.42 8.26
CA ASN A 50 0.77 9.73 8.81
C ASN A 50 1.45 10.87 8.03
N LYS A 51 2.72 10.71 7.72
CA LYS A 51 3.49 11.70 6.96
C LYS A 51 2.90 11.92 5.58
N GLU A 52 2.44 10.85 4.93
CA GLU A 52 1.83 10.91 3.60
C GLU A 52 0.33 11.20 3.63
N GLU A 53 -0.17 11.58 4.80
CA GLU A 53 -1.55 12.06 4.98
C GLU A 53 -2.64 11.01 4.70
N LEU A 54 -2.32 9.73 4.85
CA LEU A 54 -3.33 8.66 4.82
C LEU A 54 -3.91 8.40 6.21
N LEU A 55 -3.14 8.73 7.26
CA LEU A 55 -3.59 8.63 8.64
C LEU A 55 -3.41 9.97 9.35
N ASN A 56 -4.31 10.27 10.27
CA ASN A 56 -4.15 11.33 11.25
C ASN A 56 -3.68 10.70 12.56
N SER A 57 -2.81 11.37 13.29
CA SER A 57 -2.34 10.91 14.59
C SER A 57 -2.77 11.86 15.69
N SER A 58 -3.11 11.29 16.86
CA SER A 58 -3.42 12.03 18.08
C SER A 58 -2.45 11.58 19.16
N LYS A 59 -1.80 12.54 19.84
CA LYS A 59 -0.84 12.27 20.89
C LYS A 59 -1.53 12.21 22.25
N GLY A 60 -0.87 11.57 23.22
CA GLY A 60 -1.30 11.54 24.61
C GLY A 60 -2.19 10.36 24.95
N LYS A 61 -2.79 10.42 26.13
CA LYS A 61 -3.66 9.39 26.66
C LYS A 61 -4.95 9.32 25.84
N GLY A 62 -5.27 8.14 25.34
CA GLY A 62 -6.40 7.97 24.42
C GLY A 62 -6.06 8.33 22.99
N GLY A 63 -4.79 8.62 22.69
CA GLY A 63 -4.33 8.92 21.35
C GLY A 63 -4.14 7.68 20.48
N GLY A 64 -3.85 7.91 19.23
CA GLY A 64 -3.64 6.87 18.23
C GLY A 64 -3.87 7.39 16.83
N PHE A 65 -4.49 6.57 15.99
CA PHE A 65 -4.62 6.85 14.56
C PHE A 65 -6.05 6.74 14.08
N THR A 66 -6.39 7.59 13.11
CA THR A 66 -7.66 7.55 12.37
C THR A 66 -7.34 7.71 10.89
N LEU A 67 -8.26 7.27 10.03
CA LEU A 67 -8.09 7.51 8.59
C LEU A 67 -8.20 9.01 8.29
N ALA A 68 -7.29 9.51 7.47
CA ALA A 68 -7.33 10.89 6.99
C ALA A 68 -8.21 11.04 5.75
N LEU A 69 -8.44 9.93 5.02
CA LEU A 69 -9.25 9.88 3.81
C LEU A 69 -10.26 8.74 3.92
N PRO A 70 -11.40 8.83 3.22
CA PRO A 70 -12.30 7.67 3.13
C PRO A 70 -11.58 6.47 2.54
N PRO A 71 -11.88 5.24 3.01
CA PRO A 71 -11.19 4.04 2.52
C PRO A 71 -11.38 3.80 1.02
N GLU A 72 -12.45 4.30 0.43
CA GLU A 72 -12.69 4.24 -1.02
C GLU A 72 -11.67 5.07 -1.81
N LYS A 73 -11.06 6.07 -1.18
CA LYS A 73 -10.08 6.96 -1.81
C LYS A 73 -8.64 6.58 -1.56
N ILE A 74 -8.40 5.54 -0.76
CA ILE A 74 -7.05 5.03 -0.53
C ILE A 74 -6.85 3.82 -1.43
N SER A 75 -6.10 3.99 -2.52
CA SER A 75 -5.83 2.91 -3.46
C SER A 75 -4.63 2.08 -3.00
N LEU A 76 -4.60 0.82 -3.44
CA LEU A 76 -3.45 -0.04 -3.19
C LEU A 76 -2.17 0.58 -3.75
N VAL A 77 -2.26 1.22 -4.91
CA VAL A 77 -1.11 1.89 -5.54
C VAL A 77 -0.56 3.01 -4.67
N ASP A 78 -1.44 3.79 -4.03
CA ASP A 78 -1.00 4.86 -3.11
C ASP A 78 -0.11 4.30 -2.01
N VAL A 79 -0.52 3.19 -1.41
CA VAL A 79 0.24 2.53 -0.34
C VAL A 79 1.54 1.94 -0.90
N MET A 80 1.49 1.29 -2.05
CA MET A 80 2.68 0.73 -2.70
C MET A 80 3.73 1.81 -2.97
N GLU A 81 3.32 2.95 -3.48
CA GLU A 81 4.25 4.04 -3.79
C GLU A 81 4.95 4.61 -2.55
N ILE A 82 4.25 4.64 -1.41
CA ILE A 82 4.86 5.11 -0.15
C ILE A 82 6.02 4.21 0.28
N PHE A 83 5.86 2.90 0.15
CA PHE A 83 6.82 1.92 0.69
C PHE A 83 7.74 1.30 -0.34
N GLN A 84 7.36 1.29 -1.60
CA GLN A 84 8.11 0.62 -2.67
C GLN A 84 8.57 1.56 -3.77
N GLY A 85 8.08 2.81 -3.77
CA GLY A 85 8.31 3.73 -4.87
C GLY A 85 7.44 3.39 -6.08
N PRO A 86 7.75 3.96 -7.26
CA PRO A 86 6.93 3.74 -8.46
C PRO A 86 6.83 2.25 -8.81
N THR A 87 5.62 1.82 -9.15
CA THR A 87 5.37 0.43 -9.53
C THR A 87 5.89 0.16 -10.93
N ARG A 88 6.85 -0.74 -11.03
CA ARG A 88 7.41 -1.19 -12.30
C ARG A 88 7.58 -2.69 -12.27
N LEU A 89 7.10 -3.37 -13.29
CA LEU A 89 7.24 -4.82 -13.41
C LEU A 89 8.64 -5.23 -13.82
N ASN A 90 9.31 -4.37 -14.57
CA ASN A 90 10.64 -4.66 -15.08
C ASN A 90 11.48 -3.40 -15.10
N GLU A 91 12.70 -3.52 -14.62
CA GLU A 91 13.69 -2.45 -14.75
C GLU A 91 14.67 -2.87 -15.83
N CYS A 92 14.81 -2.03 -16.86
CA CYS A 92 15.83 -2.21 -17.87
C CYS A 92 17.18 -1.92 -17.21
N LYS A 93 18.04 -2.95 -17.09
CA LYS A 93 19.35 -2.86 -16.44
C LYS A 93 20.36 -2.05 -17.23
N PHE A 94 20.08 -1.77 -18.48
CA PHE A 94 21.00 -1.02 -19.33
C PHE A 94 20.63 0.46 -19.31
N LYS A 95 21.64 1.31 -19.19
CA LYS A 95 21.46 2.74 -19.35
C LYS A 95 21.02 3.02 -20.79
N LYS A 96 20.27 4.09 -20.98
CA LYS A 96 19.81 4.48 -22.31
C LYS A 96 20.94 4.57 -23.36
N SER A 97 22.15 4.94 -22.94
CA SER A 97 23.32 5.05 -23.80
C SER A 97 23.98 3.72 -24.13
N ASP A 98 23.70 2.67 -23.31
CA ASP A 98 24.43 1.40 -23.40
C ASP A 98 23.64 0.28 -24.10
N CYS A 99 22.33 0.46 -24.28
CA CYS A 99 21.48 -0.55 -24.90
C CYS A 99 21.34 -0.32 -26.40
N PRO A 100 21.82 -1.25 -27.24
CA PRO A 100 21.72 -1.10 -28.69
C PRO A 100 20.28 -1.16 -29.22
N TYR A 101 19.34 -1.65 -28.41
CA TYR A 101 17.94 -1.81 -28.81
C TYR A 101 17.01 -0.75 -28.25
N ILE A 102 17.56 0.29 -27.62
CA ILE A 102 16.78 1.25 -26.83
C ILE A 102 15.67 1.95 -27.62
N SER A 103 15.92 2.22 -28.90
CA SER A 103 14.95 2.92 -29.75
C SER A 103 13.88 2.01 -30.33
N ASN A 104 14.07 0.69 -30.25
CA ASN A 104 13.16 -0.26 -30.90
C ASN A 104 13.13 -1.62 -30.21
N CYS A 105 13.04 -1.62 -28.86
CA CYS A 105 12.97 -2.86 -28.09
C CYS A 105 11.55 -3.40 -28.08
N LEU A 106 11.32 -4.48 -28.85
CA LEU A 106 10.00 -5.12 -28.92
C LEU A 106 9.60 -5.77 -27.60
N LEU A 107 10.58 -6.36 -26.91
CA LEU A 107 10.32 -6.97 -25.59
C LEU A 107 9.87 -5.91 -24.58
N LYS A 108 10.50 -4.75 -24.56
CA LYS A 108 10.11 -3.65 -23.68
C LYS A 108 8.67 -3.20 -23.96
N LYS A 109 8.28 -3.13 -25.23
CA LYS A 109 6.91 -2.75 -25.61
C LYS A 109 5.88 -3.73 -25.06
N GLU A 110 6.15 -5.03 -25.14
CA GLU A 110 5.27 -6.07 -24.62
C GLU A 110 5.14 -5.97 -23.07
N ILE A 111 6.26 -5.78 -22.40
CA ILE A 111 6.27 -5.63 -20.92
C ILE A 111 5.56 -4.36 -20.50
N ASP A 112 5.77 -3.25 -21.22
CA ASP A 112 5.10 -1.98 -20.92
C ASP A 112 3.58 -2.09 -21.04
N GLU A 113 3.08 -2.86 -22.00
CA GLU A 113 1.64 -3.11 -22.16
C GLU A 113 1.07 -3.89 -20.97
N ILE A 114 1.79 -4.92 -20.53
CA ILE A 114 1.41 -5.72 -19.35
C ILE A 114 1.40 -4.83 -18.12
N GLU A 115 2.43 -3.99 -17.96
CA GLU A 115 2.53 -3.06 -16.84
C GLU A 115 1.34 -2.11 -16.80
N LYS A 116 0.91 -1.57 -17.93
CA LYS A 116 -0.26 -0.70 -18.02
C LYS A 116 -1.53 -1.41 -17.57
N GLU A 117 -1.73 -2.64 -18.00
CA GLU A 117 -2.90 -3.44 -17.59
C GLU A 117 -2.88 -3.72 -16.08
N VAL A 118 -1.71 -4.09 -15.55
CA VAL A 118 -1.53 -4.32 -14.11
C VAL A 118 -1.83 -3.04 -13.32
N MET A 119 -1.32 -1.91 -13.78
CA MET A 119 -1.55 -0.62 -13.11
C MET A 119 -3.04 -0.24 -13.08
N VAL A 120 -3.77 -0.47 -14.16
CA VAL A 120 -5.21 -0.21 -14.20
C VAL A 120 -5.93 -1.04 -13.12
N LYS A 121 -5.58 -2.33 -13.02
CA LYS A 121 -6.17 -3.22 -12.02
C LYS A 121 -5.79 -2.84 -10.60
N LEU A 122 -4.53 -2.49 -10.37
CA LEU A 122 -4.05 -2.09 -9.04
C LEU A 122 -4.71 -0.79 -8.57
N LYS A 123 -4.87 0.18 -9.46
CA LYS A 123 -5.52 1.46 -9.13
C LYS A 123 -7.00 1.30 -8.80
N ALA A 124 -7.63 0.26 -9.32
CA ALA A 124 -9.03 -0.03 -9.04
C ALA A 124 -9.24 -0.69 -7.67
N ILE A 125 -8.17 -1.17 -7.04
CA ILE A 125 -8.22 -1.77 -5.69
C ILE A 125 -8.07 -0.66 -4.67
N SER A 126 -9.06 -0.51 -3.79
CA SER A 126 -9.03 0.41 -2.65
C SER A 126 -9.07 -0.38 -1.35
N ILE A 127 -8.76 0.29 -0.24
CA ILE A 127 -8.90 -0.33 1.09
C ILE A 127 -10.35 -0.78 1.29
N ALA A 128 -11.32 0.02 0.86
CA ALA A 128 -12.74 -0.35 0.95
C ALA A 128 -13.05 -1.62 0.16
N SER A 129 -12.52 -1.76 -1.05
CA SER A 129 -12.77 -2.94 -1.88
C SER A 129 -12.12 -4.21 -1.31
N ILE A 130 -10.96 -4.09 -0.67
CA ILE A 130 -10.29 -5.22 -0.01
C ILE A 130 -11.16 -5.76 1.13
N ILE A 131 -11.68 -4.87 1.96
CA ILE A 131 -12.54 -5.23 3.08
C ILE A 131 -13.83 -5.89 2.59
N LYS A 132 -14.43 -5.38 1.53
CA LYS A 132 -15.62 -5.96 0.92
C LYS A 132 -15.42 -7.41 0.48
N LYS A 133 -14.27 -7.70 -0.15
CA LYS A 133 -13.96 -9.06 -0.59
C LYS A 133 -13.78 -10.02 0.58
N GLU A 134 -13.22 -9.55 1.69
CA GLU A 134 -13.06 -10.34 2.89
C GLU A 134 -14.42 -10.78 3.45
N VAL A 135 -15.39 -9.86 3.49
CA VAL A 135 -16.76 -10.16 3.92
C VAL A 135 -17.44 -11.16 2.98
N ASP A 136 -17.24 -11.02 1.68
CA ASP A 136 -17.81 -11.91 0.66
C ASP A 136 -17.23 -13.34 0.74
N VAL A 137 -15.98 -13.48 1.18
CA VAL A 137 -15.32 -14.80 1.34
C VAL A 137 -15.79 -15.51 2.60
N ASP A 138 -16.18 -14.79 3.64
CA ASP A 138 -16.67 -15.34 4.91
C ASP A 138 -18.14 -15.76 4.84
N ASP A 139 -18.82 -15.45 3.76
CA ASP A 139 -20.16 -15.93 3.47
C ASP A 139 -20.07 -17.31 2.80
#